data_7dff57ce746f17e18023cf7f2eb9335d
#
_entry.id   7dff57ce746f17e18023cf7f2eb9335d
#
_cell.length_a   1.000
_cell.length_b   1.000
_cell.length_c   1.000
_cell.angle_alpha   90.00
_cell.angle_beta   90.00
_cell.angle_gamma   90.00
#
_symmetry.space_group_name_H-M   'P 1'
#
loop_
_entity.id
_entity.type
_entity.pdbx_description
1 polymer ?
#
loop_
_entity_poly.entity_id
_entity_poly.type
_entity_poly.pdbx_seq_one_letter_code
_entity_poly.pdbx_strand_id
1 'polypeptide(L)'
;ILLLCAVPVVAAYVAFYFWQPQQGTINYGELLPPRPLPDAAMQLVDGRAFRMSELRGKWVLLQVDSATCSQNCQQKLYYLRQVRLTQGKDMQRIERAWIIDDNGTPQQDLTREYAGTWLIQGAGSALLAALPAEDSAKDHVYLVDPQGNLMLRFPRNPDPSKMVKDITRLLKVSRIG
;
A
#
# COMPACT_ATOMS: atom_id res chain seq x y z
N ILE A 1 33.68 23.42 39.23
CA ILE A 1 32.28 22.94 39.44
C ILE A 1 31.42 23.27 38.19
N LEU A 2 31.44 24.50 37.66
CA LEU A 2 30.67 24.89 36.46
C LEU A 2 31.03 24.07 35.20
N LEU A 3 32.31 23.77 35.00
CA LEU A 3 32.78 22.96 33.87
C LEU A 3 32.27 21.50 33.94
N LEU A 4 32.18 20.95 35.16
CA LEU A 4 31.70 19.59 35.39
C LEU A 4 30.21 19.43 35.04
N CYS A 5 29.42 20.50 35.27
CA CYS A 5 27.99 20.53 34.93
C CYS A 5 27.73 20.78 33.43
N ALA A 6 28.66 21.45 32.74
CA ALA A 6 28.51 21.74 31.29
C ALA A 6 28.79 20.50 30.40
N VAL A 7 29.71 19.62 30.85
CA VAL A 7 30.11 18.42 30.07
C VAL A 7 28.92 17.53 29.68
N PRO A 8 28.01 17.12 30.58
CA PRO A 8 26.88 16.26 30.18
C PRO A 8 25.89 16.94 29.22
N VAL A 9 25.72 18.27 29.36
CA VAL A 9 24.84 19.02 28.43
C VAL A 9 25.44 19.10 27.05
N VAL A 10 26.75 19.41 26.95
CA VAL A 10 27.46 19.42 25.66
C VAL A 10 27.49 18.03 25.05
N ALA A 11 27.74 16.97 25.84
CA ALA A 11 27.73 15.59 25.37
C ALA A 11 26.34 15.17 24.86
N ALA A 12 25.26 15.57 25.53
CA ALA A 12 23.90 15.29 25.06
C ALA A 12 23.58 16.02 23.74
N TYR A 13 24.03 17.26 23.59
CA TYR A 13 23.88 18.03 22.35
C TYR A 13 24.66 17.42 21.22
N VAL A 14 25.91 17.03 21.45
CA VAL A 14 26.76 16.35 20.45
C VAL A 14 26.13 15.00 20.06
N ALA A 15 25.70 14.21 21.04
CA ALA A 15 25.01 12.95 20.80
C ALA A 15 23.71 13.13 19.98
N PHE A 16 22.93 14.17 20.28
CA PHE A 16 21.70 14.48 19.55
C PHE A 16 21.94 14.88 18.09
N TYR A 17 22.96 15.71 17.82
CA TYR A 17 23.22 16.20 16.46
C TYR A 17 24.08 15.26 15.62
N PHE A 18 25.04 14.53 16.22
CA PHE A 18 25.95 13.66 15.49
C PHE A 18 25.55 12.19 15.54
N TRP A 19 24.83 11.78 16.57
CA TRP A 19 24.31 10.41 16.70
C TRP A 19 22.80 10.42 16.52
N GLN A 20 22.33 10.93 15.42
CA GLN A 20 20.98 10.56 15.01
C GLN A 20 21.02 9.07 14.68
N PRO A 21 20.40 8.19 15.50
CA PRO A 21 20.23 6.82 15.07
C PRO A 21 19.48 6.92 13.73
N GLN A 22 20.08 6.41 12.67
CA GLN A 22 19.30 6.14 11.46
C GLN A 22 18.12 5.32 11.96
N GLN A 23 16.95 5.95 12.02
CA GLN A 23 15.73 5.23 12.31
C GLN A 23 15.60 4.22 11.17
N GLY A 24 16.19 3.04 11.40
CA GLY A 24 15.96 1.90 10.54
C GLY A 24 14.45 1.81 10.43
N THR A 25 13.94 1.95 9.22
CA THR A 25 12.49 1.91 8.97
C THR A 25 12.00 0.62 9.59
N ILE A 26 11.23 0.74 10.67
CA ILE A 26 10.64 -0.41 11.39
C ILE A 26 9.69 -1.17 10.44
N ASN A 27 9.34 -0.55 9.32
CA ASN A 27 8.46 -1.10 8.30
C ASN A 27 9.28 -1.78 7.20
N TYR A 28 8.78 -2.91 6.75
CA TYR A 28 9.32 -3.63 5.60
C TYR A 28 9.03 -2.88 4.29
N GLY A 29 7.82 -2.36 4.16
CA GLY A 29 7.47 -1.47 3.06
C GLY A 29 8.09 -0.09 3.25
N GLU A 30 8.40 0.56 2.12
CA GLU A 30 8.86 1.95 2.09
C GLU A 30 7.72 2.88 2.43
N LEU A 31 7.89 3.69 3.48
CA LEU A 31 6.95 4.74 3.82
C LEU A 31 7.09 5.89 2.83
N LEU A 32 5.99 6.22 2.18
CA LEU A 32 5.91 7.36 1.29
C LEU A 32 5.39 8.58 2.07
N PRO A 33 5.79 9.81 1.70
CA PRO A 33 5.10 11.00 2.20
C PRO A 33 3.60 10.88 1.89
N PRO A 34 2.71 10.91 2.91
CA PRO A 34 1.29 10.74 2.69
C PRO A 34 0.76 11.78 1.69
N ARG A 35 0.18 11.32 0.60
CA ARG A 35 -0.40 12.18 -0.43
C ARG A 35 -1.74 11.62 -0.88
N PRO A 36 -2.76 12.47 -1.04
CA PRO A 36 -4.06 12.03 -1.51
C PRO A 36 -3.93 11.49 -2.94
N LEU A 37 -4.54 10.33 -3.17
CA LEU A 37 -4.67 9.81 -4.53
C LEU A 37 -5.74 10.60 -5.31
N PRO A 38 -5.56 10.80 -6.63
CA PRO A 38 -6.57 11.44 -7.46
C PRO A 38 -7.90 10.69 -7.40
N ASP A 39 -8.99 11.43 -7.16
CA ASP A 39 -10.35 10.89 -7.14
C ASP A 39 -11.01 11.04 -8.52
N ALA A 40 -10.31 10.57 -9.54
CA ALA A 40 -10.79 10.59 -10.93
C ALA A 40 -11.95 9.61 -11.11
N ALA A 41 -12.86 9.96 -12.02
CA ALA A 41 -13.91 9.03 -12.45
C ALA A 41 -13.27 7.92 -13.29
N MET A 42 -13.51 6.69 -12.89
CA MET A 42 -13.07 5.45 -13.55
C MET A 42 -14.26 4.51 -13.72
N GLN A 43 -14.01 3.32 -14.23
CA GLN A 43 -15.00 2.27 -14.33
C GLN A 43 -14.42 0.97 -13.75
N LEU A 44 -15.29 0.15 -13.19
CA LEU A 44 -14.97 -1.24 -12.89
C LEU A 44 -15.09 -2.08 -14.17
N VAL A 45 -14.51 -3.26 -14.16
CA VAL A 45 -14.59 -4.21 -15.31
C VAL A 45 -16.03 -4.57 -15.66
N ASP A 46 -16.95 -4.52 -14.69
CA ASP A 46 -18.39 -4.77 -14.91
C ASP A 46 -19.15 -3.55 -15.46
N GLY A 47 -18.46 -2.45 -15.78
CA GLY A 47 -19.01 -1.22 -16.35
C GLY A 47 -19.57 -0.22 -15.35
N ARG A 48 -19.60 -0.55 -14.05
CA ARG A 48 -20.04 0.40 -13.02
C ARG A 48 -19.07 1.57 -12.90
N ALA A 49 -19.60 2.78 -12.72
CA ALA A 49 -18.79 3.93 -12.37
C ALA A 49 -18.10 3.68 -11.02
N PHE A 50 -16.86 4.17 -10.89
CA PHE A 50 -16.06 3.99 -9.68
C PHE A 50 -15.18 5.22 -9.42
N ARG A 51 -14.99 5.53 -8.15
CA ARG A 51 -14.02 6.51 -7.65
C ARG A 51 -13.29 5.96 -6.45
N MET A 52 -12.03 6.37 -6.26
CA MET A 52 -11.24 5.95 -5.08
C MET A 52 -11.90 6.38 -3.76
N SER A 53 -12.68 7.45 -3.76
CA SER A 53 -13.45 7.90 -2.60
C SER A 53 -14.48 6.87 -2.09
N GLU A 54 -14.91 5.91 -2.91
CA GLU A 54 -15.81 4.82 -2.49
C GLU A 54 -15.14 3.84 -1.51
N LEU A 55 -13.81 3.80 -1.51
CA LEU A 55 -13.03 2.96 -0.60
C LEU A 55 -12.58 3.70 0.68
N ARG A 56 -12.99 4.96 0.86
CA ARG A 56 -12.71 5.68 2.11
C ARG A 56 -13.28 4.96 3.33
N GLY A 57 -12.56 5.07 4.44
CA GLY A 57 -12.88 4.31 5.64
C GLY A 57 -12.27 2.91 5.65
N LYS A 58 -11.58 2.49 4.60
CA LYS A 58 -10.89 1.20 4.50
C LYS A 58 -9.43 1.38 4.15
N TRP A 59 -8.60 0.49 4.66
CA TRP A 59 -7.25 0.30 4.16
C TRP A 59 -7.32 -0.43 2.82
N VAL A 60 -6.62 0.04 1.80
CA VAL A 60 -6.66 -0.58 0.47
C VAL A 60 -5.29 -1.11 0.11
N LEU A 61 -5.21 -2.43 -0.07
CA LEU A 61 -4.08 -3.09 -0.71
C LEU A 61 -4.29 -3.03 -2.22
N LEU A 62 -3.42 -2.31 -2.90
CA LEU A 62 -3.58 -1.98 -4.32
C LEU A 62 -2.41 -2.54 -5.12
N GLN A 63 -2.72 -3.22 -6.21
CA GLN A 63 -1.75 -3.63 -7.23
C GLN A 63 -2.11 -3.07 -8.59
N VAL A 64 -1.12 -2.97 -9.47
CA VAL A 64 -1.26 -2.64 -10.88
C VAL A 64 -0.79 -3.83 -11.69
N ASP A 65 -1.55 -4.19 -12.72
CA ASP A 65 -1.10 -5.15 -13.73
C ASP A 65 -2.02 -5.13 -14.96
N SER A 66 -1.61 -5.82 -16.04
CA SER A 66 -2.43 -6.00 -17.22
C SER A 66 -3.57 -7.00 -17.00
N ALA A 67 -4.63 -6.93 -17.81
CA ALA A 67 -5.74 -7.87 -17.74
C ALA A 67 -5.34 -9.33 -17.98
N THR A 68 -4.26 -9.56 -18.74
CA THR A 68 -3.72 -10.91 -18.98
C THR A 68 -3.13 -11.57 -17.75
N CYS A 69 -2.78 -10.78 -16.75
CA CYS A 69 -2.30 -11.18 -15.44
C CYS A 69 -1.27 -12.32 -15.48
N SER A 70 -0.01 -11.98 -15.67
CA SER A 70 1.12 -12.91 -15.65
C SER A 70 1.22 -13.69 -14.32
N GLN A 71 2.09 -14.67 -14.24
CA GLN A 71 2.34 -15.41 -12.99
C GLN A 71 2.68 -14.49 -11.83
N ASN A 72 3.47 -13.44 -12.04
CA ASN A 72 3.80 -12.46 -11.01
C ASN A 72 2.56 -11.66 -10.54
N CYS A 73 1.68 -11.29 -11.47
CA CYS A 73 0.41 -10.65 -11.15
C CYS A 73 -0.47 -11.57 -10.27
N GLN A 74 -0.63 -12.84 -10.66
CA GLN A 74 -1.41 -13.83 -9.89
C GLN A 74 -0.82 -14.04 -8.50
N GLN A 75 0.49 -14.08 -8.39
CA GLN A 75 1.18 -14.18 -7.10
C GLN A 75 0.88 -12.97 -6.19
N LYS A 76 0.88 -11.75 -6.75
CA LYS A 76 0.47 -10.55 -6.00
C LYS A 76 -0.99 -10.63 -5.55
N LEU A 77 -1.92 -11.05 -6.40
CA LEU A 77 -3.33 -11.27 -6.03
C LEU A 77 -3.45 -12.26 -4.87
N TYR A 78 -2.71 -13.36 -4.94
CA TYR A 78 -2.64 -14.34 -3.86
C TYR A 78 -2.14 -13.70 -2.56
N TYR A 79 -1.07 -12.89 -2.61
CA TYR A 79 -0.54 -12.22 -1.42
C TYR A 79 -1.56 -11.23 -0.84
N LEU A 80 -2.20 -10.41 -1.65
CA LEU A 80 -3.23 -9.49 -1.18
C LEU A 80 -4.36 -10.23 -0.45
N ARG A 81 -4.80 -11.37 -1.00
CA ARG A 81 -5.82 -12.22 -0.37
C ARG A 81 -5.31 -12.77 0.97
N GLN A 82 -4.11 -13.35 1.02
CA GLN A 82 -3.57 -13.95 2.24
C GLN A 82 -3.31 -12.90 3.32
N VAL A 83 -2.70 -11.78 2.96
CA VAL A 83 -2.46 -10.67 3.90
C VAL A 83 -3.75 -10.20 4.54
N ARG A 84 -4.83 -10.05 3.76
CA ARG A 84 -6.15 -9.67 4.28
C ARG A 84 -6.72 -10.73 5.23
N LEU A 85 -6.72 -11.99 4.83
CA LEU A 85 -7.29 -13.09 5.62
C LEU A 85 -6.55 -13.29 6.96
N THR A 86 -5.23 -13.10 6.99
CA THR A 86 -4.43 -13.24 8.21
C THR A 86 -4.72 -12.18 9.27
N GLN A 87 -5.42 -11.07 8.90
CA GLN A 87 -5.82 -10.06 9.89
C GLN A 87 -7.03 -10.49 10.74
N GLY A 88 -7.64 -11.64 10.48
CA GLY A 88 -8.71 -12.20 11.29
C GLY A 88 -9.90 -11.24 11.42
N LYS A 89 -10.22 -10.81 12.64
CA LYS A 89 -11.34 -9.88 12.90
C LYS A 89 -11.20 -8.51 12.21
N ASP A 90 -9.96 -8.08 11.96
CA ASP A 90 -9.68 -6.80 11.32
C ASP A 90 -9.68 -6.89 9.78
N MET A 91 -9.90 -8.07 9.20
CA MET A 91 -9.91 -8.25 7.74
C MET A 91 -10.97 -7.40 7.02
N GLN A 92 -12.07 -7.05 7.70
CA GLN A 92 -13.13 -6.20 7.15
C GLN A 92 -12.71 -4.73 7.00
N ARG A 93 -11.60 -4.34 7.65
CA ARG A 93 -11.01 -3.02 7.54
C ARG A 93 -10.13 -2.86 6.30
N ILE A 94 -9.90 -3.97 5.56
CA ILE A 94 -8.99 -4.02 4.42
C ILE A 94 -9.75 -4.40 3.16
N GLU A 95 -9.62 -3.58 2.14
CA GLU A 95 -10.06 -3.86 0.77
C GLU A 95 -8.86 -4.22 -0.12
N ARG A 96 -9.14 -4.91 -1.21
CA ARG A 96 -8.14 -5.28 -2.23
C ARG A 96 -8.55 -4.67 -3.54
N ALA A 97 -7.62 -4.02 -4.22
CA ALA A 97 -7.87 -3.41 -5.52
C ALA A 97 -6.80 -3.83 -6.53
N TRP A 98 -7.24 -4.08 -7.74
CA TRP A 98 -6.39 -4.31 -8.90
C TRP A 98 -6.73 -3.28 -9.96
N ILE A 99 -5.78 -2.38 -10.22
CA ILE A 99 -5.83 -1.43 -11.33
C ILE A 99 -5.31 -2.15 -12.57
N ILE A 100 -6.16 -2.25 -13.57
CA ILE A 100 -5.85 -2.83 -14.87
C ILE A 100 -5.32 -1.70 -15.74
N ASP A 101 -4.06 -1.79 -16.17
CA ASP A 101 -3.36 -0.72 -16.89
C ASP A 101 -3.53 -0.77 -18.41
N ASP A 102 -4.29 -1.73 -18.89
CA ASP A 102 -4.69 -1.87 -20.29
C ASP A 102 -6.22 -1.84 -20.45
N ASN A 103 -6.73 -1.97 -21.68
CA ASN A 103 -8.16 -2.03 -21.99
C ASN A 103 -8.71 -3.46 -22.03
N GLY A 104 -7.94 -4.41 -21.49
CA GLY A 104 -8.33 -5.81 -21.48
C GLY A 104 -9.37 -6.12 -20.40
N THR A 105 -9.92 -7.33 -20.47
CA THR A 105 -10.80 -7.90 -19.46
C THR A 105 -10.12 -9.14 -18.86
N PRO A 106 -9.95 -9.21 -17.53
CA PRO A 106 -9.37 -10.38 -16.88
C PRO A 106 -10.17 -11.66 -17.12
N GLN A 107 -9.49 -12.79 -17.13
CA GLN A 107 -10.14 -14.09 -17.27
C GLN A 107 -11.12 -14.35 -16.12
N GLN A 108 -12.28 -14.92 -16.44
CA GLN A 108 -13.37 -15.13 -15.49
C GLN A 108 -12.97 -16.05 -14.33
N ASP A 109 -12.18 -17.09 -14.60
CA ASP A 109 -11.73 -18.01 -13.55
C ASP A 109 -10.82 -17.30 -12.53
N LEU A 110 -9.95 -16.42 -13.01
CA LEU A 110 -9.09 -15.60 -12.15
C LEU A 110 -9.92 -14.64 -11.28
N THR A 111 -10.92 -13.99 -11.86
CA THR A 111 -11.77 -13.07 -11.10
C THR A 111 -12.64 -13.78 -10.06
N ARG A 112 -13.06 -15.02 -10.34
CA ARG A 112 -13.76 -15.88 -9.36
C ARG A 112 -12.85 -16.31 -8.24
N GLU A 113 -11.63 -16.73 -8.54
CA GLU A 113 -10.65 -17.16 -7.54
C GLU A 113 -10.32 -16.02 -6.57
N TYR A 114 -10.21 -14.80 -7.07
CA TYR A 114 -9.91 -13.61 -6.26
C TYR A 114 -11.13 -12.72 -6.00
N ALA A 115 -12.32 -13.33 -5.92
CA ALA A 115 -13.55 -12.62 -5.62
C ALA A 115 -13.43 -11.66 -4.42
N GLY A 116 -14.10 -10.51 -4.49
CA GLY A 116 -13.98 -9.42 -3.52
C GLY A 116 -12.74 -8.54 -3.72
N THR A 117 -12.07 -8.64 -4.89
CA THR A 117 -11.08 -7.66 -5.34
C THR A 117 -11.76 -6.65 -6.25
N TRP A 118 -11.56 -5.37 -6.01
CA TRP A 118 -12.03 -4.29 -6.88
C TRP A 118 -11.22 -4.28 -8.16
N LEU A 119 -11.86 -4.59 -9.29
CA LEU A 119 -11.23 -4.64 -10.62
C LEU A 119 -11.48 -3.32 -11.34
N ILE A 120 -10.47 -2.46 -11.34
CA ILE A 120 -10.58 -1.06 -11.76
C ILE A 120 -9.90 -0.89 -13.12
N GLN A 121 -10.64 -0.41 -14.12
CA GLN A 121 -10.07 0.01 -15.41
C GLN A 121 -9.30 1.31 -15.21
N GLY A 122 -7.97 1.21 -15.25
CA GLY A 122 -7.07 2.31 -14.92
C GLY A 122 -6.21 2.79 -16.08
N ALA A 123 -6.37 2.23 -17.28
CA ALA A 123 -5.58 2.62 -18.45
C ALA A 123 -5.67 4.14 -18.69
N GLY A 124 -4.52 4.83 -18.70
CA GLY A 124 -4.45 6.27 -18.90
C GLY A 124 -5.01 7.14 -17.76
N SER A 125 -5.39 6.56 -16.62
CA SER A 125 -5.97 7.33 -15.51
C SER A 125 -4.93 8.16 -14.75
N ALA A 126 -5.38 9.27 -14.17
CA ALA A 126 -4.58 10.08 -13.27
C ALA A 126 -4.16 9.28 -12.00
N LEU A 127 -4.96 8.30 -11.58
CA LEU A 127 -4.64 7.41 -10.48
C LEU A 127 -3.38 6.58 -10.77
N LEU A 128 -3.32 5.96 -11.94
CA LEU A 128 -2.15 5.18 -12.36
C LEU A 128 -0.90 6.05 -12.45
N ALA A 129 -1.02 7.24 -13.02
CA ALA A 129 0.08 8.20 -13.14
C ALA A 129 0.59 8.73 -11.78
N ALA A 130 -0.25 8.68 -10.74
CA ALA A 130 0.12 9.13 -9.40
C ALA A 130 0.90 8.09 -8.58
N LEU A 131 0.99 6.83 -9.02
CA LEU A 131 1.69 5.78 -8.28
C LEU A 131 3.21 5.87 -8.50
N PRO A 132 4.01 6.04 -7.45
CA PRO A 132 5.46 6.14 -7.59
C PRO A 132 6.07 4.77 -7.88
N ALA A 133 6.92 4.71 -8.87
CA ALA A 133 7.71 3.53 -9.21
C ALA A 133 9.07 3.97 -9.75
N GLU A 134 10.08 3.15 -9.56
CA GLU A 134 11.41 3.36 -10.17
C GLU A 134 11.37 2.93 -11.63
N ASP A 135 10.90 1.70 -11.88
CA ASP A 135 10.76 1.13 -13.21
C ASP A 135 9.27 1.06 -13.62
N SER A 136 8.46 0.33 -12.85
CA SER A 136 7.06 0.10 -13.15
C SER A 136 6.19 -0.03 -11.90
N ALA A 137 5.01 0.58 -11.93
CA ALA A 137 4.01 0.39 -10.88
C ALA A 137 3.57 -1.08 -10.74
N LYS A 138 3.72 -1.89 -11.78
CA LYS A 138 3.46 -3.34 -11.76
C LYS A 138 4.38 -4.11 -10.83
N ASP A 139 5.54 -3.57 -10.50
CA ASP A 139 6.50 -4.26 -9.64
C ASP A 139 6.13 -4.20 -8.16
N HIS A 140 5.16 -3.37 -7.80
CA HIS A 140 4.88 -3.04 -6.41
C HIS A 140 3.45 -3.40 -6.00
N VAL A 141 3.28 -3.53 -4.70
CA VAL A 141 1.99 -3.45 -4.01
C VAL A 141 2.00 -2.17 -3.19
N TYR A 142 0.91 -1.45 -3.25
CA TYR A 142 0.74 -0.18 -2.55
C TYR A 142 -0.28 -0.32 -1.41
N LEU A 143 -0.13 0.52 -0.39
CA LEU A 143 -1.10 0.65 0.69
C LEU A 143 -1.65 2.07 0.71
N VAL A 144 -2.96 2.16 0.67
CA VAL A 144 -3.72 3.41 0.80
C VAL A 144 -4.43 3.41 2.14
N ASP A 145 -4.39 4.54 2.84
CA ASP A 145 -5.01 4.71 4.13
C ASP A 145 -6.54 4.95 4.03
N PRO A 146 -7.29 4.88 5.15
CA PRO A 146 -8.73 5.12 5.15
C PRO A 146 -9.15 6.54 4.73
N GLN A 147 -8.23 7.49 4.67
CA GLN A 147 -8.48 8.85 4.19
C GLN A 147 -8.28 8.98 2.68
N GLY A 148 -7.74 7.95 2.02
CA GLY A 148 -7.42 7.92 0.59
C GLY A 148 -6.02 8.40 0.25
N ASN A 149 -5.10 8.44 1.22
CA ASN A 149 -3.72 8.81 0.98
C ASN A 149 -2.89 7.56 0.66
N LEU A 150 -2.02 7.68 -0.33
CA LEU A 150 -0.98 6.70 -0.57
C LEU A 150 0.08 6.83 0.53
N MET A 151 0.32 5.76 1.28
CA MET A 151 1.21 5.77 2.44
C MET A 151 2.44 4.89 2.31
N LEU A 152 2.32 3.75 1.62
CA LEU A 152 3.37 2.75 1.65
C LEU A 152 3.46 2.01 0.32
N ARG A 153 4.69 1.71 -0.09
CA ARG A 153 5.02 0.91 -1.25
C ARG A 153 5.83 -0.31 -0.79
N PHE A 154 5.35 -1.51 -1.10
CA PHE A 154 6.12 -2.72 -0.88
C PHE A 154 7.15 -2.92 -1.99
N PRO A 155 8.32 -3.52 -1.69
CA PRO A 155 9.36 -3.76 -2.68
C PRO A 155 8.89 -4.74 -3.76
N ARG A 156 9.67 -4.84 -4.82
CA ARG A 156 9.50 -5.86 -5.86
C ARG A 156 9.59 -7.25 -5.24
N ASN A 157 8.67 -8.16 -5.62
CA ASN A 157 8.55 -9.51 -5.05
C ASN A 157 8.48 -9.51 -3.51
N PRO A 158 7.44 -8.89 -2.92
CA PRO A 158 7.37 -8.69 -1.49
C PRO A 158 7.19 -10.02 -0.74
N ASP A 159 7.82 -10.10 0.45
CA ASP A 159 7.60 -11.19 1.40
C ASP A 159 6.23 -11.00 2.09
N PRO A 160 5.26 -11.89 1.88
CA PRO A 160 3.93 -11.74 2.45
C PRO A 160 3.93 -11.75 3.98
N SER A 161 4.85 -12.48 4.62
CA SER A 161 4.95 -12.51 6.09
C SER A 161 5.37 -11.16 6.66
N LYS A 162 6.23 -10.44 5.95
CA LYS A 162 6.64 -9.09 6.34
C LYS A 162 5.54 -8.07 6.04
N MET A 163 4.81 -8.22 4.92
CA MET A 163 3.61 -7.42 4.65
C MET A 163 2.58 -7.56 5.78
N VAL A 164 2.29 -8.79 6.22
CA VAL A 164 1.37 -9.06 7.34
C VAL A 164 1.80 -8.32 8.60
N LYS A 165 3.09 -8.33 8.94
CA LYS A 165 3.61 -7.63 10.13
C LYS A 165 3.38 -6.12 10.05
N ASP A 166 3.64 -5.51 8.90
CA ASP A 166 3.42 -4.07 8.70
C ASP A 166 1.94 -3.72 8.81
N ILE A 167 1.09 -4.45 8.10
CA ILE A 167 -0.37 -4.22 8.13
C ILE A 167 -0.93 -4.41 9.53
N THR A 168 -0.55 -5.50 10.23
CA THR A 168 -0.99 -5.74 11.61
C THR A 168 -0.60 -4.59 12.54
N ARG A 169 0.62 -4.06 12.38
CA ARG A 169 1.08 -2.92 13.19
C ARG A 169 0.26 -1.65 12.91
N LEU A 170 0.01 -1.36 11.63
CA LEU A 170 -0.79 -0.20 11.24
C LEU A 170 -2.23 -0.30 11.76
N LEU A 171 -2.86 -1.46 11.64
CA LEU A 171 -4.23 -1.69 12.12
C LEU A 171 -4.35 -1.57 13.65
N LYS A 172 -3.31 -1.94 14.41
CA LYS A 172 -3.28 -1.79 15.88
C LYS A 172 -3.22 -0.33 16.33
N VAL A 173 -2.52 0.51 15.58
CA VAL A 173 -2.34 1.93 15.91
C VAL A 173 -3.51 2.77 15.36
N SER A 174 -4.01 2.42 14.19
CA SER A 174 -5.14 3.11 13.56
C SER A 174 -6.46 2.74 14.23
N ARG A 175 -7.23 3.76 14.62
CA ARG A 175 -8.62 3.59 15.10
C ARG A 175 -9.65 3.74 13.97
N ILE A 176 -9.21 4.05 12.76
CA ILE A 176 -10.05 4.29 11.58
C ILE A 176 -9.92 3.09 10.64
N GLY A 177 -11.00 2.73 10.00
CA GLY A 177 -11.07 1.63 9.04
C GLY A 177 -11.91 0.48 9.51
#